data_c5bd61a6afb1f897faf30590776fc759
#
_entry.id   c5bd61a6afb1f897faf30590776fc759
#
_cell.length_a   1.000
_cell.length_b   1.000
_cell.length_c   1.000
_cell.angle_alpha   90.00
_cell.angle_beta   90.00
_cell.angle_gamma   90.00
#
_symmetry.space_group_name_H-M   'P 1'
#
loop_
_entity.id
_entity.type
_entity.pdbx_description
1 polymer ?
#
loop_
_entity_poly.entity_id
_entity_poly.type
_entity_poly.pdbx_seq_one_letter_code
_entity_poly.pdbx_strand_id
1 'polypeptide(L)'
;MKYIILYGMCVIAQMLLFTRCEDKEQVSSYLALDKDEQSQSFTAAASTKEITLFSNLGVIADISPVEATAWCRFSLKSVTEAESVLIISVDENTVKKGRKAIITLTAPDYRNVKVNITQSGIILPIKLTEFEPRNGGKGDIVTLKGENFGDIAANLHVSFGNTVAEILSASDTELQVKVPKITNNQPCRISVKLDKMEEAYTDNFVYEKRWWIENLKVDVLPSAIAVDNTGKNILFLRRFPDDRIPAELGLYRLSETGEVSFLAGYDRVAGGYGFTSVVYDNVSKKFYAIAECGGTAIQLIVVDPANNWSTEVKAVEAGIDGYWGVGLTASKDGKLYTRQGWTNTVIEIDPSTWTAKTIGLVERHGNQEFSTALAVATGTNNLYVQIRSTSELAYIDVVTGEVTWLNTSVETGYWDGIFAEARFLRGEQMCSDDAGNIYIVDQDNHAIRMVNNTGVSTVIGGEWFWRC
;
A
#
# COMPACT_ATOMS: atom_id res chain seq x y z
N MET A 1 -3.25 33.55 -16.21
CA MET A 1 -4.08 34.70 -15.86
C MET A 1 -4.76 35.29 -17.11
N LYS A 2 -5.34 34.44 -17.99
CA LYS A 2 -6.08 34.86 -19.21
C LYS A 2 -7.35 34.05 -19.51
N TYR A 3 -7.76 33.16 -18.59
CA TYR A 3 -8.95 32.31 -18.80
C TYR A 3 -10.11 32.56 -17.84
N ILE A 4 -9.98 33.48 -16.88
CA ILE A 4 -11.04 33.78 -15.89
C ILE A 4 -11.98 34.91 -16.37
N ILE A 5 -11.57 35.67 -17.39
CA ILE A 5 -12.39 36.81 -17.91
C ILE A 5 -13.43 36.34 -18.93
N LEU A 6 -13.33 35.13 -19.50
CA LEU A 6 -14.24 34.70 -20.57
C LEU A 6 -15.52 34.01 -20.07
N TYR A 7 -15.59 33.57 -18.81
CA TYR A 7 -16.81 32.96 -18.25
C TYR A 7 -17.80 33.95 -17.66
N GLY A 8 -17.34 35.14 -17.28
CA GLY A 8 -18.23 36.21 -16.78
C GLY A 8 -19.00 36.93 -17.88
N MET A 9 -18.50 36.90 -19.13
CA MET A 9 -19.16 37.62 -20.23
C MET A 9 -20.17 36.78 -21.02
N CYS A 10 -20.16 35.45 -20.87
CA CYS A 10 -21.13 34.60 -21.58
C CYS A 10 -22.53 34.54 -20.96
N VAL A 11 -22.65 34.85 -19.67
CA VAL A 11 -23.97 34.89 -18.99
C VAL A 11 -24.74 36.20 -19.26
N ILE A 12 -24.04 37.26 -19.62
CA ILE A 12 -24.67 38.55 -19.92
C ILE A 12 -25.07 38.73 -21.40
N ALA A 13 -24.44 37.94 -22.30
CA ALA A 13 -24.69 38.08 -23.74
C ALA A 13 -25.89 37.28 -24.29
N GLN A 14 -26.51 36.41 -23.47
CA GLN A 14 -27.71 35.65 -23.91
C GLN A 14 -29.06 36.32 -23.51
N MET A 15 -29.06 37.50 -22.90
CA MET A 15 -30.29 38.19 -22.51
C MET A 15 -30.69 39.39 -23.39
N LEU A 16 -30.11 39.57 -24.55
CA LEU A 16 -30.41 40.74 -25.40
C LEU A 16 -30.86 40.39 -26.83
N LEU A 17 -31.83 39.49 -27.01
CA LEU A 17 -32.55 39.35 -28.29
C LEU A 17 -33.93 38.70 -28.10
N PHE A 18 -34.86 39.40 -27.44
CA PHE A 18 -36.30 39.32 -27.76
C PHE A 18 -36.99 40.62 -27.41
N THR A 19 -37.26 41.37 -28.46
CA THR A 19 -38.06 42.60 -28.36
C THR A 19 -39.55 42.32 -28.43
N ARG A 20 -40.29 42.97 -27.48
CA ARG A 20 -41.73 43.27 -27.48
C ARG A 20 -42.66 42.15 -26.98
N CYS A 21 -42.87 42.21 -25.65
CA CYS A 21 -44.22 42.26 -25.10
C CYS A 21 -44.10 43.05 -23.78
N GLU A 22 -44.98 43.98 -23.49
CA GLU A 22 -45.06 44.72 -22.23
C GLU A 22 -45.56 43.75 -21.11
N ASP A 23 -44.73 42.84 -20.72
CA ASP A 23 -44.82 42.21 -19.38
C ASP A 23 -43.74 42.82 -18.56
N LYS A 24 -44.09 43.41 -17.42
CA LYS A 24 -43.15 43.79 -16.39
C LYS A 24 -42.29 42.57 -16.09
N GLU A 25 -41.03 42.55 -16.57
CA GLU A 25 -40.06 41.50 -16.20
C GLU A 25 -40.10 41.42 -14.66
N GLN A 26 -40.70 40.35 -14.18
CA GLN A 26 -40.64 40.03 -12.76
C GLN A 26 -39.21 39.55 -12.52
N VAL A 27 -38.32 40.49 -12.19
CA VAL A 27 -36.94 40.21 -11.84
C VAL A 27 -37.00 39.24 -10.66
N SER A 28 -36.62 38.00 -10.91
CA SER A 28 -36.63 36.97 -9.85
C SER A 28 -35.76 37.46 -8.68
N SER A 29 -36.31 37.39 -7.48
CA SER A 29 -35.58 37.72 -6.26
C SER A 29 -34.36 36.80 -6.11
N TYR A 30 -33.21 37.33 -5.77
CA TYR A 30 -32.01 36.57 -5.51
C TYR A 30 -31.15 37.16 -4.39
N LEU A 31 -30.45 36.27 -3.71
CA LEU A 31 -29.36 36.54 -2.79
C LEU A 31 -28.28 35.50 -3.05
N ALA A 32 -27.16 35.89 -3.61
CA ALA A 32 -26.08 35.00 -4.04
C ALA A 32 -24.76 35.40 -3.40
N LEU A 33 -24.06 34.38 -2.94
CA LEU A 33 -22.69 34.43 -2.45
C LEU A 33 -21.97 33.21 -2.98
N ASP A 34 -20.74 33.39 -3.44
CA ASP A 34 -19.93 32.25 -3.93
C ASP A 34 -19.72 31.21 -2.81
N LYS A 35 -19.70 29.93 -3.18
CA LYS A 35 -19.54 28.85 -2.19
C LYS A 35 -18.24 28.95 -1.41
N ASP A 36 -17.18 29.38 -2.07
CA ASP A 36 -15.86 29.55 -1.46
C ASP A 36 -15.83 30.70 -0.45
N GLU A 37 -16.73 31.68 -0.60
CA GLU A 37 -16.88 32.78 0.32
C GLU A 37 -17.77 32.49 1.55
N GLN A 38 -18.46 31.34 1.54
CA GLN A 38 -19.34 30.92 2.64
C GLN A 38 -18.56 30.38 3.86
N SER A 39 -17.22 30.32 3.78
CA SER A 39 -16.35 29.90 4.88
C SER A 39 -15.13 30.79 4.95
N GLN A 40 -15.03 31.58 6.02
CA GLN A 40 -13.97 32.54 6.24
C GLN A 40 -13.11 32.13 7.43
N SER A 41 -11.80 32.02 7.19
CA SER A 41 -10.83 31.68 8.23
C SER A 41 -9.94 32.87 8.54
N PHE A 42 -9.73 33.11 9.83
CA PHE A 42 -8.90 34.21 10.37
C PHE A 42 -7.80 33.62 11.27
N THR A 43 -6.64 34.24 11.25
CA THR A 43 -5.59 33.99 12.26
C THR A 43 -6.01 34.55 13.62
N ALA A 44 -5.21 34.35 14.67
CA ALA A 44 -5.47 34.91 15.99
C ALA A 44 -5.45 36.45 16.01
N ALA A 45 -4.70 37.08 15.11
CA ALA A 45 -4.60 38.54 15.04
C ALA A 45 -5.91 39.17 14.61
N ALA A 46 -6.15 40.38 15.11
CA ALA A 46 -7.26 41.20 14.62
C ALA A 46 -7.12 41.45 13.11
N SER A 47 -8.19 41.30 12.39
CA SER A 47 -8.19 41.52 10.94
C SER A 47 -9.58 41.70 10.36
N THR A 48 -9.62 42.18 9.13
CA THR A 48 -10.85 42.40 8.38
C THR A 48 -10.79 41.75 7.03
N LYS A 49 -11.89 41.16 6.58
CA LYS A 49 -12.09 40.63 5.23
C LYS A 49 -13.34 41.21 4.61
N GLU A 50 -13.30 41.36 3.31
CA GLU A 50 -14.41 41.84 2.50
C GLU A 50 -14.87 40.72 1.56
N ILE A 51 -16.18 40.50 1.48
CA ILE A 51 -16.81 39.50 0.61
C ILE A 51 -17.90 40.20 -0.20
N THR A 52 -17.90 39.97 -1.51
CA THR A 52 -18.93 40.52 -2.39
C THR A 52 -20.16 39.61 -2.38
N LEU A 53 -21.32 40.21 -2.18
CA LEU A 53 -22.62 39.52 -2.32
C LEU A 53 -23.49 40.22 -3.35
N PHE A 54 -24.28 39.45 -4.04
CA PHE A 54 -25.22 39.96 -5.06
C PHE A 54 -26.65 39.72 -4.57
N SER A 55 -27.45 40.79 -4.55
CA SER A 55 -28.85 40.71 -4.19
C SER A 55 -29.61 41.89 -4.78
N ASN A 56 -30.82 41.66 -5.28
CA ASN A 56 -31.76 42.67 -5.65
C ASN A 56 -32.80 42.93 -4.54
N LEU A 57 -32.53 42.41 -3.33
CA LEU A 57 -33.36 42.54 -2.14
C LEU A 57 -32.59 43.28 -1.05
N GLY A 58 -33.32 43.92 -0.13
CA GLY A 58 -32.71 44.41 1.09
C GLY A 58 -32.20 43.27 1.96
N VAL A 59 -30.87 43.19 2.18
CA VAL A 59 -30.21 42.15 2.97
C VAL A 59 -29.99 42.67 4.38
N ILE A 60 -30.40 41.89 5.37
CA ILE A 60 -30.03 42.05 6.76
C ILE A 60 -29.09 40.91 7.17
N ALA A 61 -28.25 41.15 8.15
CA ALA A 61 -27.32 40.16 8.66
C ALA A 61 -27.41 40.03 10.16
N ASP A 62 -27.15 38.85 10.69
CA ASP A 62 -27.12 38.58 12.11
C ASP A 62 -25.99 37.61 12.45
N ILE A 63 -25.45 37.71 13.68
CA ILE A 63 -24.36 36.84 14.16
C ILE A 63 -24.89 35.85 15.21
N SER A 64 -24.52 34.59 15.04
CA SER A 64 -24.74 33.55 16.03
C SER A 64 -23.46 32.77 16.34
N PRO A 65 -23.25 32.31 17.59
CA PRO A 65 -24.05 32.60 18.76
C PRO A 65 -23.92 34.10 19.14
N VAL A 66 -24.85 34.66 19.90
CA VAL A 66 -24.85 36.09 20.26
C VAL A 66 -23.57 36.56 20.96
N GLU A 67 -22.92 35.68 21.71
CA GLU A 67 -21.65 35.94 22.38
C GLU A 67 -20.51 36.24 21.39
N ALA A 68 -20.66 35.80 20.14
CA ALA A 68 -19.66 36.07 19.11
C ALA A 68 -19.61 37.55 18.71
N THR A 69 -20.64 38.33 18.97
CA THR A 69 -20.65 39.79 18.73
C THR A 69 -19.60 40.55 19.54
N ALA A 70 -19.10 39.92 20.62
CA ALA A 70 -18.01 40.49 21.43
C ALA A 70 -16.67 40.55 20.68
N TRP A 71 -16.50 39.74 19.62
CA TRP A 71 -15.22 39.65 18.94
C TRP A 71 -15.33 39.58 17.39
N CYS A 72 -16.51 39.37 16.86
CA CYS A 72 -16.80 39.32 15.43
C CYS A 72 -17.89 40.34 15.11
N ARG A 73 -17.58 41.26 14.22
CA ARG A 73 -18.49 42.31 13.78
C ARG A 73 -18.61 42.30 12.29
N PHE A 74 -19.71 42.76 11.77
CA PHE A 74 -19.90 42.94 10.35
C PHE A 74 -20.52 44.29 10.03
N SER A 75 -20.35 44.73 8.79
CA SER A 75 -21.11 45.78 8.17
C SER A 75 -21.42 45.45 6.72
N LEU A 76 -22.58 45.88 6.25
CA LEU A 76 -22.98 45.78 4.85
C LEU A 76 -22.86 47.15 4.20
N LYS A 77 -22.11 47.22 3.10
CA LYS A 77 -21.92 48.43 2.31
C LYS A 77 -22.49 48.18 0.91
N SER A 78 -23.54 48.91 0.54
CA SER A 78 -24.06 48.87 -0.83
C SER A 78 -23.06 49.52 -1.78
N VAL A 79 -22.79 48.83 -2.88
CA VAL A 79 -21.91 49.29 -3.97
C VAL A 79 -22.76 49.71 -5.19
N THR A 80 -23.76 48.90 -5.52
CA THR A 80 -24.78 49.18 -6.55
C THR A 80 -26.15 48.74 -6.03
N GLU A 81 -27.20 48.87 -6.84
CA GLU A 81 -28.53 48.33 -6.51
C GLU A 81 -28.56 46.81 -6.37
N ALA A 82 -27.60 46.11 -7.00
CA ALA A 82 -27.55 44.64 -7.05
C ALA A 82 -26.30 44.07 -6.37
N GLU A 83 -25.38 44.87 -5.91
CA GLU A 83 -24.11 44.45 -5.34
C GLU A 83 -23.86 45.14 -3.98
N SER A 84 -23.47 44.36 -3.00
CA SER A 84 -23.06 44.83 -1.68
C SER A 84 -21.78 44.12 -1.24
N VAL A 85 -21.02 44.76 -0.36
CA VAL A 85 -19.84 44.18 0.28
C VAL A 85 -20.16 43.92 1.75
N LEU A 86 -20.02 42.68 2.16
CA LEU A 86 -20.04 42.29 3.57
C LEU A 86 -18.61 42.42 4.11
N ILE A 87 -18.41 43.33 5.01
CA ILE A 87 -17.14 43.55 5.70
C ILE A 87 -17.20 42.83 7.03
N ILE A 88 -16.33 41.88 7.25
CA ILE A 88 -16.25 41.08 8.47
C ILE A 88 -14.98 41.46 9.21
N SER A 89 -15.10 41.89 10.43
CA SER A 89 -13.97 42.29 11.30
C SER A 89 -13.93 41.40 12.53
N VAL A 90 -12.77 40.85 12.84
CA VAL A 90 -12.54 40.07 14.05
C VAL A 90 -11.49 40.74 14.93
N ASP A 91 -11.75 40.76 16.24
CA ASP A 91 -10.77 41.21 17.22
C ASP A 91 -9.70 40.14 17.46
N GLU A 92 -8.55 40.51 18.02
CA GLU A 92 -7.51 39.59 18.40
C GLU A 92 -8.04 38.48 19.32
N ASN A 93 -7.70 37.24 19.01
CA ASN A 93 -7.96 36.10 19.87
C ASN A 93 -6.72 35.85 20.75
N THR A 94 -6.77 36.29 21.98
CA THR A 94 -5.65 36.19 22.93
C THR A 94 -5.57 34.85 23.67
N VAL A 95 -6.49 33.93 23.36
CA VAL A 95 -6.50 32.58 23.96
C VAL A 95 -6.10 31.51 22.94
N LYS A 96 -5.57 30.38 23.40
CA LYS A 96 -5.17 29.26 22.54
C LYS A 96 -6.34 28.66 21.77
N LYS A 97 -7.54 28.67 22.35
CA LYS A 97 -8.70 28.03 21.76
C LYS A 97 -9.23 28.84 20.59
N GLY A 98 -9.38 28.23 19.46
CA GLY A 98 -10.09 28.81 18.31
C GLY A 98 -11.54 29.07 18.62
N ARG A 99 -12.13 30.03 17.91
CA ARG A 99 -13.54 30.44 18.10
C ARG A 99 -14.26 30.49 16.77
N LYS A 100 -15.58 30.36 16.82
CA LYS A 100 -16.44 30.25 15.64
C LYS A 100 -17.63 31.13 15.75
N ALA A 101 -18.08 31.68 14.63
CA ALA A 101 -19.32 32.39 14.49
C ALA A 101 -19.98 32.09 13.15
N ILE A 102 -21.25 32.37 13.02
CA ILE A 102 -21.99 32.29 11.77
C ILE A 102 -22.65 33.59 11.53
N ILE A 103 -22.39 34.24 10.40
CA ILE A 103 -23.15 35.38 9.91
C ILE A 103 -24.23 34.80 9.00
N THR A 104 -25.49 35.07 9.36
CA THR A 104 -26.65 34.68 8.56
C THR A 104 -27.15 35.89 7.80
N LEU A 105 -27.12 35.84 6.47
CA LEU A 105 -27.67 36.84 5.57
C LEU A 105 -29.11 36.45 5.25
N THR A 106 -30.03 37.34 5.48
CA THR A 106 -31.48 37.15 5.27
C THR A 106 -32.02 38.23 4.35
N ALA A 107 -32.81 37.86 3.38
CA ALA A 107 -33.59 38.74 2.53
C ALA A 107 -35.05 38.33 2.55
N PRO A 108 -36.01 39.30 2.40
CA PRO A 108 -37.44 38.99 2.38
C PRO A 108 -37.76 37.91 1.34
N ASP A 109 -38.53 36.88 1.74
CA ASP A 109 -39.01 35.79 0.92
C ASP A 109 -37.92 34.99 0.21
N TYR A 110 -36.66 35.03 0.71
CA TYR A 110 -35.55 34.30 0.17
C TYR A 110 -34.87 33.42 1.25
N ARG A 111 -34.23 32.33 0.79
CA ARG A 111 -33.52 31.44 1.73
C ARG A 111 -32.29 32.13 2.31
N ASN A 112 -32.04 31.88 3.58
CA ASN A 112 -30.88 32.45 4.26
C ASN A 112 -29.56 31.86 3.68
N VAL A 113 -28.55 32.74 3.55
CA VAL A 113 -27.18 32.35 3.22
C VAL A 113 -26.33 32.47 4.48
N LYS A 114 -25.52 31.48 4.77
CA LYS A 114 -24.67 31.44 5.95
C LYS A 114 -23.21 31.63 5.58
N VAL A 115 -22.50 32.48 6.32
CA VAL A 115 -21.05 32.62 6.26
C VAL A 115 -20.48 32.08 7.56
N ASN A 116 -19.74 30.97 7.48
CA ASN A 116 -19.10 30.37 8.64
C ASN A 116 -17.77 31.09 8.91
N ILE A 117 -17.59 31.59 10.10
CA ILE A 117 -16.39 32.29 10.54
C ILE A 117 -15.64 31.37 11.50
N THR A 118 -14.36 31.18 11.23
CA THR A 118 -13.43 30.51 12.14
C THR A 118 -12.26 31.41 12.42
N GLN A 119 -11.86 31.55 13.68
CA GLN A 119 -10.65 32.27 14.07
C GLN A 119 -9.77 31.36 14.93
N SER A 120 -8.51 31.20 14.53
CA SER A 120 -7.54 30.45 15.29
C SER A 120 -7.25 31.08 16.64
N GLY A 121 -6.81 30.29 17.61
CA GLY A 121 -6.21 30.82 18.84
C GLY A 121 -4.77 31.29 18.61
N ILE A 122 -4.17 31.87 19.63
CA ILE A 122 -2.74 32.21 19.61
C ILE A 122 -1.93 30.92 19.53
N ILE A 123 -0.86 30.96 18.74
CA ILE A 123 0.08 29.87 18.62
C ILE A 123 1.20 30.12 19.62
N LEU A 124 1.34 29.20 20.60
CA LEU A 124 2.47 29.17 21.52
C LEU A 124 3.52 28.16 21.01
N PRO A 125 4.79 28.28 21.42
CA PRO A 125 5.80 27.31 21.05
C PRO A 125 5.34 25.87 21.37
N ILE A 126 5.49 24.99 20.40
CA ILE A 126 5.22 23.56 20.58
C ILE A 126 6.20 23.03 21.59
N LYS A 127 5.76 22.14 22.48
CA LYS A 127 6.62 21.39 23.38
C LYS A 127 6.28 19.94 23.28
N LEU A 128 7.26 19.14 22.87
CA LEU A 128 7.14 17.69 22.72
C LEU A 128 7.63 17.01 24.01
N THR A 129 6.86 16.05 24.51
CA THR A 129 7.21 15.32 25.75
C THR A 129 7.53 13.86 25.49
N GLU A 130 6.60 13.10 24.94
CA GLU A 130 6.77 11.68 24.67
C GLU A 130 5.88 11.23 23.50
N PHE A 131 6.19 10.07 22.94
CA PHE A 131 5.32 9.39 21.99
C PHE A 131 5.30 7.89 22.26
N GLU A 132 4.17 7.27 21.98
CA GLU A 132 3.95 5.83 22.13
C GLU A 132 3.04 5.29 21.03
N PRO A 133 3.31 4.08 20.48
CA PRO A 133 4.46 3.22 20.76
C PRO A 133 5.78 3.77 20.18
N ARG A 134 6.92 3.28 20.69
CA ARG A 134 8.27 3.68 20.24
C ARG A 134 8.68 3.02 18.92
N ASN A 135 7.93 2.01 18.50
CA ASN A 135 8.13 1.26 17.27
C ASN A 135 6.79 0.93 16.62
N GLY A 136 6.82 0.70 15.33
CA GLY A 136 5.63 0.32 14.56
C GLY A 136 5.83 0.37 13.06
N GLY A 137 4.89 -0.17 12.31
CA GLY A 137 4.89 -0.23 10.85
C GLY A 137 3.85 0.68 10.21
N LYS A 138 3.84 0.74 8.88
CA LYS A 138 2.84 1.49 8.11
C LYS A 138 1.42 1.18 8.60
N GLY A 139 0.68 2.22 8.88
CA GLY A 139 -0.73 2.12 9.27
C GLY A 139 -0.98 2.01 10.77
N ASP A 140 0.05 1.78 11.58
CA ASP A 140 -0.09 1.81 13.03
C ASP A 140 -0.40 3.22 13.52
N ILE A 141 -1.01 3.31 14.67
CA ILE A 141 -1.33 4.58 15.31
C ILE A 141 -0.28 4.86 16.38
N VAL A 142 0.31 6.05 16.30
CA VAL A 142 1.21 6.60 17.31
C VAL A 142 0.53 7.78 17.96
N THR A 143 0.55 7.78 19.29
CA THR A 143 0.08 8.90 20.11
C THR A 143 1.27 9.78 20.44
N LEU A 144 1.21 11.04 20.03
CA LEU A 144 2.20 12.07 20.31
C LEU A 144 1.69 12.95 21.44
N LYS A 145 2.46 13.10 22.50
CA LYS A 145 2.14 13.95 23.66
C LYS A 145 3.01 15.20 23.70
N GLY A 146 2.44 16.28 24.12
CA GLY A 146 3.12 17.56 24.20
C GLY A 146 2.23 18.69 24.72
N GLU A 147 2.56 19.92 24.36
CA GLU A 147 1.79 21.10 24.70
C GLU A 147 1.73 22.02 23.47
N ASN A 148 0.64 22.76 23.34
CA ASN A 148 0.45 23.81 22.34
C ASN A 148 0.30 23.31 20.89
N PHE A 149 -0.24 22.11 20.69
CA PHE A 149 -0.54 21.62 19.34
C PHE A 149 -1.71 22.35 18.69
N GLY A 150 -2.61 22.94 19.50
CA GLY A 150 -3.86 23.50 19.02
C GLY A 150 -4.92 22.43 18.74
N ASP A 151 -6.14 22.88 18.42
CA ASP A 151 -7.30 22.02 18.20
C ASP A 151 -7.72 21.89 16.71
N ILE A 152 -6.94 22.46 15.79
CA ILE A 152 -7.20 22.46 14.36
C ILE A 152 -6.13 21.60 13.65
N ALA A 153 -6.46 20.36 13.38
CA ALA A 153 -5.55 19.41 12.72
C ALA A 153 -5.02 19.88 11.35
N ALA A 154 -5.81 20.67 10.63
CA ALA A 154 -5.43 21.19 9.31
C ALA A 154 -4.22 22.15 9.33
N ASN A 155 -3.89 22.71 10.49
CA ASN A 155 -2.74 23.60 10.66
C ASN A 155 -1.46 22.85 11.07
N LEU A 156 -1.59 21.54 11.36
CA LEU A 156 -0.50 20.70 11.85
C LEU A 156 0.05 19.83 10.73
N HIS A 157 1.36 19.65 10.74
CA HIS A 157 2.05 18.66 9.92
C HIS A 157 2.92 17.80 10.82
N VAL A 158 2.74 16.49 10.74
CA VAL A 158 3.59 15.53 11.45
C VAL A 158 4.38 14.75 10.43
N SER A 159 5.68 14.57 10.69
CA SER A 159 6.57 13.81 9.81
C SER A 159 7.37 12.77 10.59
N PHE A 160 7.56 11.61 9.99
CA PHE A 160 8.48 10.57 10.40
C PHE A 160 9.73 10.66 9.49
N GLY A 161 10.80 11.26 9.99
CA GLY A 161 11.91 11.69 9.13
C GLY A 161 11.40 12.66 8.06
N ASN A 162 11.55 12.30 6.79
CA ASN A 162 11.10 13.11 5.65
C ASN A 162 9.69 12.75 5.13
N THR A 163 8.98 11.82 5.77
CA THR A 163 7.70 11.32 5.29
C THR A 163 6.55 11.87 6.14
N VAL A 164 5.62 12.57 5.50
CA VAL A 164 4.45 13.16 6.16
C VAL A 164 3.47 12.08 6.58
N ALA A 165 2.94 12.21 7.80
CA ALA A 165 1.95 11.32 8.39
C ALA A 165 0.53 11.89 8.30
N GLU A 166 -0.46 11.01 8.29
CA GLU A 166 -1.88 11.35 8.43
C GLU A 166 -2.19 11.60 9.91
N ILE A 167 -2.81 12.75 10.21
CA ILE A 167 -3.29 13.09 11.56
C ILE A 167 -4.73 12.62 11.68
N LEU A 168 -4.99 11.70 12.62
CA LEU A 168 -6.31 11.13 12.86
C LEU A 168 -7.14 11.97 13.86
N SER A 169 -6.46 12.49 14.87
CA SER A 169 -7.07 13.38 15.86
C SER A 169 -6.04 14.36 16.41
N ALA A 170 -6.51 15.54 16.83
CA ALA A 170 -5.68 16.58 17.41
C ALA A 170 -6.37 17.23 18.60
N SER A 171 -5.61 17.46 19.66
CA SER A 171 -5.93 18.29 20.81
C SER A 171 -4.71 19.13 21.17
N ASP A 172 -4.85 20.08 22.10
CA ASP A 172 -3.73 20.94 22.53
C ASP A 172 -2.55 20.16 23.14
N THR A 173 -2.79 18.92 23.60
CA THR A 173 -1.79 18.11 24.32
C THR A 173 -1.51 16.74 23.71
N GLU A 174 -2.31 16.31 22.75
CA GLU A 174 -2.21 14.98 22.16
C GLU A 174 -2.58 14.98 20.69
N LEU A 175 -1.79 14.27 19.86
CA LEU A 175 -2.09 13.97 18.48
C LEU A 175 -2.09 12.45 18.29
N GLN A 176 -3.05 11.93 17.55
CA GLN A 176 -2.99 10.58 17.02
C GLN A 176 -2.64 10.63 15.54
N VAL A 177 -1.58 9.95 15.17
CA VAL A 177 -1.07 9.95 13.82
C VAL A 177 -0.86 8.53 13.31
N LYS A 178 -1.05 8.35 12.01
CA LYS A 178 -0.84 7.07 11.36
C LYS A 178 0.56 7.02 10.78
N VAL A 179 1.32 6.00 11.15
CA VAL A 179 2.69 5.78 10.66
C VAL A 179 2.67 5.68 9.13
N PRO A 180 3.41 6.54 8.40
CA PRO A 180 3.46 6.48 6.95
C PRO A 180 4.36 5.34 6.46
N LYS A 181 4.35 5.06 5.15
CA LYS A 181 5.32 4.14 4.53
C LYS A 181 6.70 4.78 4.52
N ILE A 182 7.62 4.23 5.28
CA ILE A 182 9.02 4.67 5.32
C ILE A 182 9.86 3.70 4.48
N THR A 183 10.64 4.23 3.55
CA THR A 183 11.40 3.42 2.57
C THR A 183 12.75 2.93 3.10
N ASN A 184 13.32 3.64 4.07
CA ASN A 184 14.56 3.23 4.73
C ASN A 184 14.22 2.67 6.12
N ASN A 185 14.68 1.47 6.43
CA ASN A 185 14.46 0.81 7.72
C ASN A 185 15.33 1.42 8.86
N GLN A 186 15.72 2.69 8.75
CA GLN A 186 16.51 3.35 9.77
C GLN A 186 15.60 4.04 10.79
N PRO A 187 15.97 4.06 12.06
CA PRO A 187 15.28 4.86 13.05
C PRO A 187 15.16 6.31 12.60
N CYS A 188 14.00 6.91 12.77
CA CYS A 188 13.74 8.29 12.37
C CYS A 188 13.14 9.10 13.51
N ARG A 189 13.37 10.42 13.48
CA ARG A 189 12.72 11.34 14.41
C ARG A 189 11.32 11.66 13.95
N ILE A 190 10.41 11.83 14.90
CA ILE A 190 9.08 12.39 14.63
C ILE A 190 9.18 13.89 14.89
N SER A 191 8.79 14.69 13.89
CA SER A 191 8.67 16.14 14.01
C SER A 191 7.22 16.59 13.88
N VAL A 192 6.89 17.66 14.60
CA VAL A 192 5.58 18.32 14.56
C VAL A 192 5.80 19.76 14.17
N LYS A 193 5.09 20.20 13.13
CA LYS A 193 5.13 21.56 12.63
C LYS A 193 3.76 22.21 12.73
N LEU A 194 3.73 23.41 13.26
CA LEU A 194 2.56 24.28 13.35
C LEU A 194 2.93 25.67 12.83
N ASP A 195 2.38 26.07 11.70
CA ASP A 195 2.73 27.30 11.00
C ASP A 195 4.25 27.37 10.70
N LYS A 196 4.98 28.28 11.29
CA LYS A 196 6.43 28.47 11.11
C LYS A 196 7.28 27.77 12.18
N MET A 197 6.63 27.19 13.20
CA MET A 197 7.30 26.48 14.29
C MET A 197 7.40 24.99 13.95
N GLU A 198 8.56 24.41 14.19
CA GLU A 198 8.80 22.98 14.03
C GLU A 198 9.65 22.49 15.20
N GLU A 199 9.21 21.41 15.83
CA GLU A 199 9.91 20.74 16.91
C GLU A 199 9.99 19.23 16.59
N ALA A 200 11.06 18.57 17.04
CA ALA A 200 11.24 17.16 16.88
C ALA A 200 11.51 16.48 18.23
N TYR A 201 10.95 15.28 18.41
CA TYR A 201 11.27 14.46 19.58
C TYR A 201 12.76 14.11 19.60
N THR A 202 13.35 14.07 20.80
CA THR A 202 14.75 13.68 20.97
C THR A 202 14.98 12.21 20.67
N ASP A 203 14.00 11.37 20.99
CA ASP A 203 14.03 9.94 20.76
C ASP A 203 13.66 9.59 19.32
N ASN A 204 14.22 8.48 18.84
CA ASN A 204 13.90 7.96 17.54
C ASN A 204 12.71 6.99 17.61
N PHE A 205 11.85 7.06 16.59
CA PHE A 205 10.88 6.02 16.31
C PHE A 205 11.56 4.91 15.48
N VAL A 206 11.37 3.66 15.88
CA VAL A 206 11.89 2.49 15.17
C VAL A 206 10.82 1.99 14.21
N TYR A 207 11.06 2.20 12.92
CA TYR A 207 10.14 1.74 11.90
C TYR A 207 10.28 0.22 11.72
N GLU A 208 9.17 -0.48 11.93
CA GLU A 208 9.07 -1.92 11.66
C GLU A 208 8.47 -2.12 10.27
N LYS A 209 9.24 -2.74 9.38
CA LYS A 209 8.72 -3.14 8.08
C LYS A 209 7.68 -4.24 8.31
N ARG A 210 6.40 -3.87 8.35
CA ARG A 210 5.30 -4.83 8.37
C ARG A 210 4.88 -5.15 6.95
N TRP A 211 4.44 -6.39 6.76
CA TRP A 211 3.86 -6.82 5.50
C TRP A 211 2.50 -6.14 5.32
N TRP A 212 2.30 -5.50 4.18
CA TRP A 212 0.98 -5.04 3.76
C TRP A 212 0.73 -5.49 2.33
N ILE A 213 -0.53 -5.84 2.04
CA ILE A 213 -1.00 -6.17 0.71
C ILE A 213 -1.48 -4.86 0.07
N GLU A 214 -0.80 -4.43 -0.98
CA GLU A 214 -1.35 -3.43 -1.90
C GLU A 214 -2.14 -4.19 -2.96
N ASN A 215 -3.39 -3.80 -3.21
CA ASN A 215 -4.18 -4.35 -4.31
C ASN A 215 -3.54 -3.92 -5.64
N LEU A 216 -2.70 -4.78 -6.17
CA LEU A 216 -2.21 -4.64 -7.53
C LEU A 216 -3.35 -5.07 -8.46
N LYS A 217 -3.86 -4.14 -9.27
CA LYS A 217 -4.82 -4.46 -10.34
C LYS A 217 -4.04 -5.13 -11.47
N VAL A 218 -3.96 -6.43 -11.43
CA VAL A 218 -3.36 -7.24 -12.48
C VAL A 218 -4.48 -8.03 -13.14
N ASP A 219 -4.71 -7.81 -14.44
CA ASP A 219 -5.72 -8.52 -15.22
C ASP A 219 -5.26 -9.95 -15.60
N VAL A 220 -4.34 -10.52 -14.83
CA VAL A 220 -3.80 -11.88 -14.99
C VAL A 220 -3.71 -12.53 -13.63
N LEU A 221 -4.25 -13.73 -13.48
CA LEU A 221 -4.16 -14.51 -12.23
C LEU A 221 -2.79 -15.17 -12.12
N PRO A 222 -1.92 -14.72 -11.19
CA PRO A 222 -0.59 -15.31 -11.02
C PRO A 222 -0.67 -16.67 -10.31
N SER A 223 0.11 -17.64 -10.80
CA SER A 223 0.30 -18.94 -10.13
C SER A 223 1.60 -19.02 -9.34
N ALA A 224 2.58 -18.21 -9.66
CA ALA A 224 3.83 -18.03 -8.92
C ALA A 224 4.38 -16.62 -9.17
N ILE A 225 5.14 -16.10 -8.21
CA ILE A 225 5.74 -14.77 -8.31
C ILE A 225 7.19 -14.77 -7.84
N ALA A 226 8.00 -13.89 -8.41
CA ALA A 226 9.32 -13.54 -7.92
C ALA A 226 9.52 -12.02 -7.98
N VAL A 227 10.26 -11.51 -7.01
CA VAL A 227 10.51 -10.08 -6.87
C VAL A 227 12.02 -9.86 -6.80
N ASP A 228 12.55 -8.87 -7.50
CA ASP A 228 13.95 -8.50 -7.38
C ASP A 228 14.26 -7.88 -6.01
N ASN A 229 15.53 -7.76 -5.68
CA ASN A 229 15.97 -7.21 -4.41
C ASN A 229 15.64 -5.71 -4.21
N THR A 230 15.20 -5.01 -5.24
CA THR A 230 14.75 -3.62 -5.15
C THR A 230 13.25 -3.52 -4.81
N GLY A 231 12.51 -4.61 -4.98
CA GLY A 231 11.06 -4.65 -4.84
C GLY A 231 10.31 -3.95 -5.97
N LYS A 232 10.99 -3.56 -7.05
CA LYS A 232 10.44 -2.77 -8.14
C LYS A 232 10.02 -3.58 -9.35
N ASN A 233 10.63 -4.74 -9.53
CA ASN A 233 10.35 -5.62 -10.64
C ASN A 233 9.79 -6.93 -10.13
N ILE A 234 8.62 -7.27 -10.60
CA ILE A 234 7.91 -8.49 -10.25
C ILE A 234 7.74 -9.31 -11.51
N LEU A 235 8.22 -10.54 -11.51
CA LEU A 235 7.85 -11.53 -12.51
C LEU A 235 6.80 -12.45 -11.92
N PHE A 236 5.85 -12.86 -12.74
CA PHE A 236 4.84 -13.82 -12.34
C PHE A 236 4.47 -14.75 -13.49
N LEU A 237 3.96 -15.93 -13.12
CA LEU A 237 3.51 -16.94 -14.04
C LEU A 237 2.00 -16.95 -14.15
N ARG A 238 1.49 -17.09 -15.37
CA ARG A 238 0.12 -17.51 -15.64
C ARG A 238 0.16 -18.94 -16.16
N ARG A 239 -0.28 -19.88 -15.35
CA ARG A 239 -0.21 -21.32 -15.65
C ARG A 239 -1.51 -21.87 -16.20
N PHE A 240 -2.64 -21.40 -15.69
CA PHE A 240 -3.95 -21.96 -16.03
C PHE A 240 -4.76 -20.97 -16.87
N PRO A 241 -5.49 -21.47 -17.89
CA PRO A 241 -6.40 -20.63 -18.65
C PRO A 241 -7.55 -20.15 -17.77
N ASP A 242 -7.99 -18.94 -18.00
CA ASP A 242 -9.21 -18.38 -17.43
C ASP A 242 -9.96 -17.66 -18.57
N ASP A 243 -11.13 -18.14 -18.89
CA ASP A 243 -11.93 -17.62 -20.01
C ASP A 243 -12.34 -16.16 -19.84
N ARG A 244 -12.28 -15.66 -18.60
CA ARG A 244 -12.55 -14.25 -18.27
C ARG A 244 -11.36 -13.33 -18.59
N ILE A 245 -10.18 -13.90 -18.76
CA ILE A 245 -8.93 -13.18 -18.98
C ILE A 245 -8.24 -13.73 -20.22
N PRO A 246 -8.44 -13.10 -21.41
CA PRO A 246 -7.89 -13.57 -22.67
C PRO A 246 -6.39 -13.21 -22.78
N ALA A 247 -5.58 -13.66 -21.84
CA ALA A 247 -4.13 -13.46 -21.85
C ALA A 247 -3.42 -14.79 -22.13
N GLU A 248 -2.26 -14.73 -22.77
CA GLU A 248 -1.45 -15.90 -23.07
C GLU A 248 -0.95 -16.58 -21.80
N LEU A 249 -0.75 -17.90 -21.87
CA LEU A 249 -0.10 -18.66 -20.79
C LEU A 249 1.41 -18.45 -20.86
N GLY A 250 2.04 -18.13 -19.72
CA GLY A 250 3.47 -17.89 -19.72
C GLY A 250 3.97 -17.00 -18.60
N LEU A 251 5.12 -16.40 -18.86
CA LEU A 251 5.84 -15.51 -17.95
C LEU A 251 5.56 -14.06 -18.26
N TYR A 252 5.24 -13.31 -17.22
CA TYR A 252 4.91 -11.88 -17.28
C TYR A 252 5.81 -11.07 -16.34
N ARG A 253 5.96 -9.80 -16.70
CA ARG A 253 6.56 -8.78 -15.85
C ARG A 253 5.51 -7.77 -15.43
N LEU A 254 5.54 -7.37 -14.16
CA LEU A 254 4.85 -6.20 -13.63
C LEU A 254 5.91 -5.15 -13.27
N SER A 255 5.83 -3.98 -13.89
CA SER A 255 6.74 -2.86 -13.62
C SER A 255 6.35 -2.09 -12.36
N GLU A 256 7.25 -1.25 -11.84
CA GLU A 256 7.00 -0.31 -10.74
C GLU A 256 5.81 0.64 -11.03
N THR A 257 5.55 0.92 -12.30
CA THR A 257 4.43 1.79 -12.74
C THR A 257 3.10 1.05 -12.89
N GLY A 258 3.09 -0.28 -12.64
CA GLY A 258 1.89 -1.11 -12.78
C GLY A 258 1.65 -1.63 -14.21
N GLU A 259 2.60 -1.45 -15.13
CA GLU A 259 2.51 -1.98 -16.48
C GLU A 259 2.81 -3.48 -16.51
N VAL A 260 1.94 -4.26 -17.15
CA VAL A 260 2.09 -5.70 -17.35
C VAL A 260 2.60 -5.97 -18.76
N SER A 261 3.70 -6.73 -18.86
CA SER A 261 4.31 -7.10 -20.14
C SER A 261 4.49 -8.63 -20.20
N PHE A 262 4.08 -9.23 -21.32
CA PHE A 262 4.35 -10.63 -21.62
C PHE A 262 5.81 -10.82 -22.02
N LEU A 263 6.51 -11.83 -21.48
CA LEU A 263 7.92 -12.08 -21.73
C LEU A 263 8.18 -13.37 -22.52
N ALA A 264 7.53 -14.47 -22.15
CA ALA A 264 7.76 -15.76 -22.79
C ALA A 264 6.56 -16.70 -22.60
N GLY A 265 6.16 -17.38 -23.67
CA GLY A 265 5.13 -18.42 -23.66
C GLY A 265 5.70 -19.82 -23.43
N TYR A 266 4.82 -20.80 -23.29
CA TYR A 266 5.18 -22.22 -23.10
C TYR A 266 5.79 -22.86 -24.36
N ASP A 267 5.54 -22.28 -25.52
CA ASP A 267 6.11 -22.68 -26.81
C ASP A 267 7.65 -22.55 -26.87
N ARG A 268 8.22 -21.76 -25.93
CA ARG A 268 9.66 -21.56 -25.85
C ARG A 268 10.44 -22.76 -25.31
N VAL A 269 9.76 -23.71 -24.65
CA VAL A 269 10.37 -24.90 -24.04
C VAL A 269 9.87 -26.18 -24.71
N ALA A 270 10.79 -27.07 -25.10
CA ALA A 270 10.45 -28.28 -25.82
C ALA A 270 9.72 -29.28 -24.92
N GLY A 271 8.55 -29.76 -25.35
CA GLY A 271 7.76 -30.76 -24.62
C GLY A 271 7.20 -30.24 -23.29
N GLY A 272 7.09 -28.92 -23.11
CA GLY A 272 6.65 -28.32 -21.87
C GLY A 272 5.13 -28.36 -21.68
N TYR A 273 4.71 -28.61 -20.45
CA TYR A 273 3.33 -28.51 -20.00
C TYR A 273 3.04 -27.17 -19.30
N GLY A 274 4.08 -26.34 -19.15
CA GLY A 274 3.99 -25.02 -18.56
C GLY A 274 5.16 -24.71 -17.63
N PHE A 275 5.14 -23.49 -17.10
CA PHE A 275 6.08 -23.10 -16.05
C PHE A 275 5.47 -23.38 -14.67
N THR A 276 6.29 -23.89 -13.75
CA THR A 276 5.83 -24.25 -12.40
C THR A 276 6.25 -23.23 -11.34
N SER A 277 7.41 -22.60 -11.53
CA SER A 277 7.95 -21.65 -10.55
C SER A 277 8.84 -20.61 -11.21
N VAL A 278 9.01 -19.48 -10.54
CA VAL A 278 9.91 -18.40 -10.94
C VAL A 278 10.65 -17.88 -9.69
N VAL A 279 11.93 -17.55 -9.84
CA VAL A 279 12.77 -17.04 -8.76
C VAL A 279 13.69 -15.93 -9.28
N TYR A 280 14.07 -15.02 -8.39
CA TYR A 280 15.14 -14.05 -8.63
C TYR A 280 16.43 -14.49 -7.93
N ASP A 281 17.52 -14.52 -8.67
CA ASP A 281 18.84 -14.76 -8.11
C ASP A 281 19.59 -13.44 -7.87
N ASN A 282 19.95 -13.23 -6.61
CA ASN A 282 20.60 -12.01 -6.16
C ASN A 282 22.06 -11.89 -6.60
N VAL A 283 22.70 -13.00 -7.01
CA VAL A 283 24.11 -13.03 -7.47
C VAL A 283 24.19 -12.63 -8.93
N SER A 284 23.48 -13.34 -9.80
CA SER A 284 23.46 -13.05 -11.24
C SER A 284 22.59 -11.84 -11.60
N LYS A 285 21.71 -11.37 -10.68
CA LYS A 285 20.70 -10.33 -10.91
C LYS A 285 19.71 -10.69 -12.02
N LYS A 286 19.43 -11.98 -12.18
CA LYS A 286 18.53 -12.51 -13.19
C LYS A 286 17.34 -13.24 -12.56
N PHE A 287 16.28 -13.36 -13.33
CA PHE A 287 15.17 -14.24 -13.00
C PHE A 287 15.29 -15.56 -13.75
N TYR A 288 14.82 -16.61 -13.12
CA TYR A 288 14.76 -17.95 -13.68
C TYR A 288 13.36 -18.52 -13.51
N ALA A 289 12.76 -18.98 -14.60
CA ALA A 289 11.50 -19.72 -14.56
C ALA A 289 11.76 -21.17 -15.01
N ILE A 290 11.29 -22.15 -14.22
CA ILE A 290 11.43 -23.56 -14.54
C ILE A 290 10.22 -24.08 -15.27
N ALA A 291 10.45 -24.87 -16.33
CA ALA A 291 9.41 -25.53 -17.10
C ALA A 291 9.18 -26.95 -16.62
N GLU A 292 7.91 -27.33 -16.56
CA GLU A 292 7.45 -28.69 -16.41
C GLU A 292 7.52 -29.37 -17.79
N CYS A 293 8.56 -30.15 -18.03
CA CYS A 293 8.79 -30.80 -19.31
C CYS A 293 9.27 -32.26 -19.11
N GLY A 294 8.86 -33.13 -20.02
CA GLY A 294 9.41 -34.50 -20.12
C GLY A 294 10.80 -34.47 -20.76
N GLY A 295 11.64 -35.43 -20.43
CA GLY A 295 12.98 -35.57 -20.98
C GLY A 295 14.06 -35.71 -19.92
N THR A 296 15.33 -35.65 -20.31
CA THR A 296 16.48 -35.78 -19.39
C THR A 296 17.03 -34.44 -18.94
N ALA A 297 16.65 -33.36 -19.60
CA ALA A 297 17.12 -32.02 -19.32
C ALA A 297 16.10 -31.15 -18.57
N ILE A 298 16.58 -30.43 -17.55
CA ILE A 298 15.85 -29.33 -16.89
C ILE A 298 15.82 -28.14 -17.86
N GLN A 299 14.64 -27.61 -18.14
CA GLN A 299 14.53 -26.42 -18.99
C GLN A 299 14.16 -25.20 -18.16
N LEU A 300 14.92 -24.15 -18.36
CA LEU A 300 14.77 -22.86 -17.69
C LEU A 300 14.61 -21.74 -18.71
N ILE A 301 13.72 -20.78 -18.43
CA ILE A 301 13.78 -19.46 -19.06
C ILE A 301 14.60 -18.56 -18.14
N VAL A 302 15.66 -18.01 -18.67
CA VAL A 302 16.47 -16.97 -18.03
C VAL A 302 15.99 -15.63 -18.52
N VAL A 303 15.68 -14.71 -17.59
CA VAL A 303 15.30 -13.33 -17.91
C VAL A 303 16.35 -12.39 -17.38
N ASP A 304 16.91 -11.55 -18.24
CA ASP A 304 17.97 -10.60 -17.92
C ASP A 304 17.43 -9.15 -17.90
N PRO A 305 17.15 -8.59 -16.72
CA PRO A 305 16.68 -7.21 -16.60
C PRO A 305 17.70 -6.18 -17.15
N ALA A 306 18.99 -6.46 -17.01
CA ALA A 306 20.06 -5.56 -17.48
C ALA A 306 20.17 -5.53 -19.01
N ASN A 307 19.70 -6.59 -19.69
CA ASN A 307 19.67 -6.70 -21.14
C ASN A 307 18.24 -6.53 -21.69
N ASN A 308 17.58 -5.43 -21.31
CA ASN A 308 16.23 -5.08 -21.75
C ASN A 308 15.20 -6.22 -21.62
N TRP A 309 15.25 -6.95 -20.51
CA TRP A 309 14.33 -8.06 -20.21
C TRP A 309 14.40 -9.21 -21.24
N SER A 310 15.55 -9.37 -21.90
CA SER A 310 15.74 -10.47 -22.85
C SER A 310 15.53 -11.81 -22.18
N THR A 311 15.00 -12.76 -22.95
CA THR A 311 14.75 -14.12 -22.50
C THR A 311 15.57 -15.12 -23.26
N GLU A 312 16.17 -16.09 -22.56
CA GLU A 312 16.97 -17.18 -23.12
C GLU A 312 16.50 -18.52 -22.52
N VAL A 313 16.45 -19.57 -23.35
CA VAL A 313 16.20 -20.94 -22.89
C VAL A 313 17.53 -21.62 -22.56
N LYS A 314 17.61 -22.22 -21.38
CA LYS A 314 18.70 -23.09 -20.96
C LYS A 314 18.18 -24.50 -20.70
N ALA A 315 18.82 -25.47 -21.30
CA ALA A 315 18.62 -26.90 -21.02
C ALA A 315 19.81 -27.41 -20.23
N VAL A 316 19.56 -27.99 -19.06
CA VAL A 316 20.61 -28.52 -18.17
C VAL A 316 20.37 -30.00 -17.98
N GLU A 317 21.33 -30.83 -18.38
CA GLU A 317 21.25 -32.28 -18.21
C GLU A 317 21.34 -32.65 -16.73
N ALA A 318 20.30 -33.28 -16.22
CA ALA A 318 20.19 -33.66 -14.81
C ALA A 318 20.54 -35.13 -14.56
N GLY A 319 20.70 -35.95 -15.62
CA GLY A 319 20.97 -37.40 -15.53
C GLY A 319 19.80 -38.20 -14.97
N ILE A 320 18.58 -37.65 -15.01
CA ILE A 320 17.35 -38.30 -14.52
C ILE A 320 16.34 -38.33 -15.66
N ASP A 321 15.90 -39.53 -16.02
CA ASP A 321 14.90 -39.72 -17.07
C ASP A 321 13.53 -39.20 -16.65
N GLY A 322 12.80 -38.63 -17.61
CA GLY A 322 11.44 -38.11 -17.39
C GLY A 322 11.37 -36.96 -16.40
N TYR A 323 12.26 -35.98 -16.54
CA TYR A 323 12.34 -34.84 -15.61
C TYR A 323 11.09 -33.97 -15.63
N TRP A 324 10.50 -33.82 -14.45
CA TRP A 324 9.37 -32.93 -14.19
C TRP A 324 9.77 -31.95 -13.05
N GLY A 325 10.36 -30.82 -13.41
CA GLY A 325 10.76 -29.80 -12.45
C GLY A 325 9.57 -29.17 -11.75
N VAL A 326 9.54 -29.29 -10.44
CA VAL A 326 8.52 -28.65 -9.61
C VAL A 326 9.17 -27.79 -8.55
N GLY A 327 8.80 -26.53 -8.53
CA GLY A 327 9.41 -25.54 -7.66
C GLY A 327 10.81 -25.12 -8.10
N LEU A 328 11.19 -23.91 -7.77
CA LEU A 328 12.51 -23.36 -8.01
C LEU A 328 12.81 -22.34 -6.91
N THR A 329 14.03 -22.41 -6.36
CA THR A 329 14.53 -21.42 -5.40
C THR A 329 15.98 -21.11 -5.67
N ALA A 330 16.47 -19.97 -5.22
CA ALA A 330 17.86 -19.56 -5.32
C ALA A 330 18.47 -19.41 -3.91
N SER A 331 19.70 -19.86 -3.76
CA SER A 331 20.49 -19.62 -2.55
C SER A 331 21.23 -18.31 -2.61
N LYS A 332 21.77 -17.88 -1.47
CA LYS A 332 22.50 -16.61 -1.35
C LYS A 332 23.80 -16.59 -2.18
N ASP A 333 24.38 -17.74 -2.46
CA ASP A 333 25.60 -17.90 -3.28
C ASP A 333 25.29 -18.13 -4.78
N GLY A 334 24.02 -18.00 -5.20
CA GLY A 334 23.60 -18.01 -6.60
C GLY A 334 23.39 -19.41 -7.18
N LYS A 335 23.31 -20.45 -6.36
CA LYS A 335 22.86 -21.77 -6.82
C LYS A 335 21.34 -21.81 -6.89
N LEU A 336 20.83 -22.54 -7.88
CA LEU A 336 19.40 -22.78 -8.01
C LEU A 336 19.09 -24.19 -7.54
N TYR A 337 17.97 -24.37 -6.88
CA TYR A 337 17.50 -25.67 -6.43
C TYR A 337 16.09 -25.93 -6.95
N THR A 338 15.88 -27.16 -7.41
CA THR A 338 14.58 -27.64 -7.88
C THR A 338 14.36 -29.08 -7.40
N ARG A 339 13.13 -29.54 -7.50
CA ARG A 339 12.74 -30.90 -7.15
C ARG A 339 12.11 -31.59 -8.35
N GLN A 340 12.43 -32.87 -8.53
CA GLN A 340 11.80 -33.71 -9.53
C GLN A 340 10.51 -34.32 -8.93
N GLY A 341 9.36 -34.08 -9.57
CA GLY A 341 8.05 -34.44 -9.00
C GLY A 341 7.76 -35.93 -8.92
N TRP A 342 8.37 -36.76 -9.77
CA TRP A 342 8.15 -38.21 -9.78
C TRP A 342 9.02 -38.96 -8.79
N THR A 343 10.27 -38.53 -8.65
CA THR A 343 11.26 -39.24 -7.80
C THR A 343 11.53 -38.50 -6.50
N ASN A 344 10.95 -37.31 -6.30
CA ASN A 344 11.19 -36.47 -5.12
C ASN A 344 12.67 -36.05 -4.91
N THR A 345 13.47 -36.18 -5.98
CA THR A 345 14.88 -35.87 -5.96
C THR A 345 15.11 -34.35 -5.98
N VAL A 346 15.96 -33.89 -5.09
CA VAL A 346 16.43 -32.51 -5.06
C VAL A 346 17.67 -32.36 -5.90
N ILE A 347 17.69 -31.35 -6.77
CA ILE A 347 18.76 -31.09 -7.72
C ILE A 347 19.24 -29.66 -7.52
N GLU A 348 20.56 -29.50 -7.44
CA GLU A 348 21.26 -28.22 -7.51
C GLU A 348 21.62 -27.92 -8.96
N ILE A 349 21.45 -26.71 -9.40
CA ILE A 349 21.88 -26.19 -10.69
C ILE A 349 22.84 -25.04 -10.45
N ASP A 350 24.01 -25.08 -11.08
CA ASP A 350 24.95 -23.97 -11.13
C ASP A 350 24.68 -23.14 -12.40
N PRO A 351 24.10 -21.93 -12.31
CA PRO A 351 23.80 -21.13 -13.48
C PRO A 351 25.04 -20.49 -14.12
N SER A 352 26.20 -20.57 -13.47
CA SER A 352 27.47 -20.05 -14.04
C SER A 352 28.10 -21.06 -15.01
N THR A 353 27.90 -22.35 -14.78
CA THR A 353 28.44 -23.45 -15.61
C THR A 353 27.36 -24.22 -16.35
N TRP A 354 26.10 -24.06 -15.97
CA TRP A 354 24.94 -24.79 -16.44
C TRP A 354 25.08 -26.30 -16.21
N THR A 355 25.61 -26.67 -15.04
CA THR A 355 25.73 -28.05 -14.59
C THR A 355 24.69 -28.34 -13.51
N ALA A 356 24.21 -29.57 -13.46
CA ALA A 356 23.31 -30.06 -12.42
C ALA A 356 23.98 -31.13 -11.56
N LYS A 357 23.58 -31.19 -10.28
CA LYS A 357 24.04 -32.18 -9.30
C LYS A 357 22.85 -32.65 -8.47
N THR A 358 22.69 -33.94 -8.34
CA THR A 358 21.75 -34.54 -7.39
C THR A 358 22.24 -34.33 -5.96
N ILE A 359 21.38 -33.78 -5.10
CA ILE A 359 21.64 -33.52 -3.67
C ILE A 359 21.16 -34.73 -2.85
N GLY A 360 19.91 -35.11 -3.02
CA GLY A 360 19.31 -36.20 -2.26
C GLY A 360 17.83 -36.35 -2.54
N LEU A 361 17.18 -37.22 -1.74
CA LEU A 361 15.78 -37.56 -1.86
C LEU A 361 15.00 -37.07 -0.63
N VAL A 362 13.99 -36.27 -0.84
CA VAL A 362 13.07 -35.85 0.25
C VAL A 362 11.75 -36.59 0.08
N GLU A 363 11.71 -37.80 0.61
CA GLU A 363 10.57 -38.69 0.52
C GLU A 363 10.38 -39.47 1.82
N ARG A 364 9.15 -39.78 2.18
CA ARG A 364 8.82 -40.57 3.37
C ARG A 364 7.79 -41.67 3.10
N HIS A 365 6.86 -41.44 2.18
CA HIS A 365 5.71 -42.32 1.97
C HIS A 365 5.67 -42.96 0.56
N GLY A 366 6.70 -42.78 -0.26
CA GLY A 366 6.75 -43.32 -1.62
C GLY A 366 5.79 -42.65 -2.59
N ASN A 367 5.21 -41.50 -2.23
CA ASN A 367 4.26 -40.79 -3.07
C ASN A 367 4.97 -39.77 -3.96
N GLN A 368 4.48 -39.67 -5.18
CA GLN A 368 4.89 -38.61 -6.09
C GLN A 368 4.33 -37.27 -5.59
N GLU A 369 5.19 -36.26 -5.50
CA GLU A 369 4.83 -34.96 -4.99
C GLU A 369 5.15 -33.86 -5.99
N PHE A 370 4.14 -33.11 -6.34
CA PHE A 370 4.24 -31.96 -7.25
C PHE A 370 4.20 -30.62 -6.52
N SER A 371 4.65 -30.57 -5.26
CA SER A 371 4.75 -29.34 -4.50
C SER A 371 5.81 -28.43 -5.08
N THR A 372 5.45 -27.17 -5.29
CA THR A 372 6.38 -26.10 -5.70
C THR A 372 6.98 -25.37 -4.49
N ALA A 373 6.65 -25.77 -3.28
CA ALA A 373 7.05 -25.14 -2.03
C ALA A 373 8.49 -25.53 -1.65
N LEU A 374 9.45 -24.73 -2.12
CA LEU A 374 10.89 -24.86 -1.85
C LEU A 374 11.47 -23.51 -1.45
N ALA A 375 12.31 -23.48 -0.42
CA ALA A 375 13.11 -22.31 -0.09
C ALA A 375 14.41 -22.67 0.65
N VAL A 376 15.52 -22.04 0.28
CA VAL A 376 16.77 -22.11 1.07
C VAL A 376 16.69 -21.08 2.18
N ALA A 377 16.86 -21.52 3.43
CA ALA A 377 16.91 -20.60 4.56
C ALA A 377 18.20 -19.78 4.52
N THR A 378 18.06 -18.46 4.51
CA THR A 378 19.20 -17.54 4.43
C THR A 378 20.19 -17.79 5.59
N GLY A 379 21.46 -17.86 5.25
CA GLY A 379 22.56 -18.09 6.23
C GLY A 379 22.75 -19.53 6.65
N THR A 380 22.02 -20.47 6.04
CA THR A 380 22.17 -21.92 6.29
C THR A 380 22.34 -22.70 4.98
N ASN A 381 22.60 -24.01 5.10
CA ASN A 381 22.57 -24.94 3.97
C ASN A 381 21.22 -25.67 3.85
N ASN A 382 20.21 -25.25 4.59
CA ASN A 382 18.94 -25.97 4.69
C ASN A 382 17.98 -25.53 3.58
N LEU A 383 17.66 -26.44 2.68
CA LEU A 383 16.59 -26.29 1.70
C LEU A 383 15.31 -26.89 2.29
N TYR A 384 14.36 -26.05 2.61
CA TYR A 384 13.04 -26.43 3.13
C TYR A 384 12.14 -26.94 2.02
N VAL A 385 11.38 -27.99 2.33
CA VAL A 385 10.43 -28.63 1.43
C VAL A 385 9.15 -28.92 2.21
N GLN A 386 8.00 -28.48 1.70
CA GLN A 386 6.71 -28.86 2.24
C GLN A 386 6.08 -29.93 1.34
N ILE A 387 5.57 -30.99 1.94
CA ILE A 387 4.90 -32.07 1.23
C ILE A 387 3.44 -31.70 1.03
N ARG A 388 3.02 -31.55 -0.22
CA ARG A 388 1.70 -31.01 -0.58
C ARG A 388 0.53 -31.89 -0.16
N SER A 389 0.71 -33.21 -0.24
CA SER A 389 -0.32 -34.19 0.08
C SER A 389 -0.56 -34.38 1.59
N THR A 390 0.39 -33.91 2.41
CA THR A 390 0.36 -34.01 3.87
C THR A 390 0.72 -32.67 4.51
N SER A 391 0.71 -32.60 5.84
CA SER A 391 1.21 -31.43 6.58
C SER A 391 2.72 -31.45 6.77
N GLU A 392 3.42 -32.43 6.24
CA GLU A 392 4.83 -32.65 6.53
C GLU A 392 5.71 -31.55 5.99
N LEU A 393 6.64 -31.12 6.83
CA LEU A 393 7.68 -30.14 6.53
C LEU A 393 9.03 -30.73 6.85
N ALA A 394 9.95 -30.65 5.91
CA ALA A 394 11.33 -31.10 6.07
C ALA A 394 12.30 -30.04 5.55
N TYR A 395 13.57 -30.20 5.88
CA TYR A 395 14.65 -29.59 5.13
C TYR A 395 15.71 -30.66 4.78
N ILE A 396 16.40 -30.44 3.68
CA ILE A 396 17.60 -31.17 3.28
C ILE A 396 18.81 -30.23 3.37
N ASP A 397 19.87 -30.67 4.04
CA ASP A 397 21.15 -29.98 3.98
C ASP A 397 21.75 -30.19 2.58
N VAL A 398 21.91 -29.10 1.81
CA VAL A 398 22.34 -29.21 0.39
C VAL A 398 23.81 -29.54 0.23
N VAL A 399 24.61 -29.59 1.31
CA VAL A 399 26.02 -29.99 1.30
C VAL A 399 26.15 -31.48 1.61
N THR A 400 25.45 -31.97 2.64
CA THR A 400 25.54 -33.34 3.11
C THR A 400 24.51 -34.27 2.49
N GLY A 401 23.37 -33.75 2.03
CA GLY A 401 22.21 -34.52 1.56
C GLY A 401 21.36 -35.10 2.68
N GLU A 402 21.65 -34.76 3.95
CA GLU A 402 20.89 -35.23 5.11
C GLU A 402 19.54 -34.57 5.21
N VAL A 403 18.47 -35.36 5.41
CA VAL A 403 17.10 -34.88 5.53
C VAL A 403 16.65 -34.84 7.01
N THR A 404 16.18 -33.70 7.45
CA THR A 404 15.56 -33.52 8.77
C THR A 404 14.07 -33.23 8.61
N TRP A 405 13.23 -34.06 9.25
CA TRP A 405 11.79 -33.89 9.28
C TRP A 405 11.41 -33.04 10.52
N LEU A 406 10.78 -31.87 10.31
CA LEU A 406 10.35 -30.96 11.34
C LEU A 406 8.97 -31.33 11.88
N ASN A 407 8.06 -31.60 10.96
CA ASN A 407 6.70 -32.06 11.21
C ASN A 407 6.48 -33.37 10.50
N THR A 408 5.96 -34.37 11.22
CA THR A 408 5.70 -35.71 10.70
C THR A 408 4.22 -36.07 10.68
N SER A 409 3.34 -35.07 10.88
CA SER A 409 1.92 -35.27 10.79
C SER A 409 1.48 -35.44 9.34
N VAL A 410 0.74 -36.47 9.07
CA VAL A 410 0.05 -36.69 7.80
C VAL A 410 -1.35 -36.04 7.77
N GLU A 411 -1.80 -35.48 8.90
CA GLU A 411 -3.07 -34.79 9.01
C GLU A 411 -2.92 -33.36 8.49
N THR A 412 -3.67 -33.04 7.45
CA THR A 412 -3.78 -31.68 6.92
C THR A 412 -4.72 -30.84 7.77
N GLY A 413 -4.55 -29.52 7.72
CA GLY A 413 -5.42 -28.59 8.44
C GLY A 413 -4.78 -27.23 8.63
N TYR A 414 -5.39 -26.42 9.49
CA TYR A 414 -4.92 -25.11 9.86
C TYR A 414 -4.60 -25.06 11.37
N TRP A 415 -3.31 -25.14 11.71
CA TRP A 415 -2.85 -25.05 13.10
C TRP A 415 -1.47 -24.43 13.19
N ASP A 416 -1.35 -23.40 14.03
CA ASP A 416 -0.08 -22.80 14.40
C ASP A 416 0.47 -23.50 15.66
N GLY A 417 1.75 -23.30 15.96
CA GLY A 417 2.38 -23.81 17.16
C GLY A 417 3.74 -24.45 16.90
N ILE A 418 4.17 -25.30 17.82
CA ILE A 418 5.40 -26.08 17.63
C ILE A 418 5.28 -27.04 16.44
N PHE A 419 6.39 -27.45 15.87
CA PHE A 419 6.40 -28.29 14.67
C PHE A 419 5.53 -29.56 14.77
N ALA A 420 5.53 -30.22 15.93
CA ALA A 420 4.72 -31.43 16.13
C ALA A 420 3.20 -31.20 16.02
N GLU A 421 2.75 -29.99 16.28
CA GLU A 421 1.33 -29.61 16.31
C GLU A 421 0.88 -28.90 15.02
N ALA A 422 1.82 -28.20 14.37
CA ALA A 422 1.52 -27.41 13.17
C ALA A 422 0.90 -28.26 12.06
N ARG A 423 -0.10 -27.69 11.37
CA ARG A 423 -0.79 -28.30 10.25
C ARG A 423 -0.86 -27.33 9.09
N PHE A 424 -0.71 -27.86 7.90
CA PHE A 424 -0.83 -27.14 6.64
C PHE A 424 -1.88 -27.80 5.77
N LEU A 425 -2.37 -27.07 4.78
CA LEU A 425 -3.23 -27.60 3.75
C LEU A 425 -2.79 -27.04 2.40
N ARG A 426 -1.97 -27.85 1.69
CA ARG A 426 -1.46 -27.54 0.36
C ARG A 426 -0.52 -26.31 0.29
N GLY A 427 0.72 -26.48 0.73
CA GLY A 427 1.78 -25.52 0.50
C GLY A 427 2.18 -25.44 -0.98
N GLU A 428 2.22 -24.24 -1.54
CA GLU A 428 2.50 -24.06 -2.97
C GLU A 428 3.80 -23.29 -3.23
N GLN A 429 4.09 -22.22 -2.57
CA GLN A 429 5.31 -21.43 -2.77
C GLN A 429 5.94 -21.05 -1.44
N MET A 430 7.28 -20.99 -1.43
CA MET A 430 8.05 -20.56 -0.28
C MET A 430 9.05 -19.48 -0.65
N CYS A 431 9.42 -18.68 0.35
CA CYS A 431 10.58 -17.79 0.29
C CYS A 431 11.20 -17.67 1.68
N SER A 432 12.44 -17.17 1.76
CA SER A 432 13.11 -16.86 3.02
C SER A 432 13.36 -15.36 3.16
N ASP A 433 13.42 -14.88 4.41
CA ASP A 433 13.91 -13.53 4.72
C ASP A 433 15.40 -13.55 5.08
N ASP A 434 15.96 -12.36 5.34
CA ASP A 434 17.37 -12.20 5.72
C ASP A 434 17.69 -12.79 7.11
N ALA A 435 16.68 -13.03 7.94
CA ALA A 435 16.83 -13.67 9.25
C ALA A 435 16.76 -15.21 9.18
N GLY A 436 16.48 -15.77 8.00
CA GLY A 436 16.36 -17.20 7.77
C GLY A 436 14.98 -17.78 8.12
N ASN A 437 13.98 -16.94 8.38
CA ASN A 437 12.60 -17.41 8.48
C ASN A 437 12.08 -17.81 7.10
N ILE A 438 11.26 -18.86 7.06
CA ILE A 438 10.64 -19.37 5.85
C ILE A 438 9.17 -18.94 5.84
N TYR A 439 8.71 -18.43 4.73
CA TYR A 439 7.30 -18.08 4.50
C TYR A 439 6.70 -19.04 3.49
N ILE A 440 5.53 -19.59 3.81
CA ILE A 440 4.83 -20.61 3.03
C ILE A 440 3.46 -20.07 2.63
N VAL A 441 3.12 -20.15 1.35
CA VAL A 441 1.75 -20.00 0.87
C VAL A 441 0.98 -21.27 1.20
N ASP A 442 0.18 -21.22 2.24
CA ASP A 442 -0.71 -22.31 2.69
C ASP A 442 -2.07 -22.14 1.99
N GLN A 443 -2.12 -22.61 0.74
CA GLN A 443 -3.11 -22.18 -0.27
C GLN A 443 -4.54 -22.43 0.14
N ASP A 444 -4.88 -23.66 0.50
CA ASP A 444 -6.27 -24.03 0.81
C ASP A 444 -6.69 -23.58 2.21
N ASN A 445 -5.74 -23.12 3.03
CA ASN A 445 -6.01 -22.38 4.26
C ASN A 445 -6.08 -20.87 4.05
N HIS A 446 -5.90 -20.39 2.82
CA HIS A 446 -5.89 -18.95 2.49
C HIS A 446 -4.98 -18.13 3.40
N ALA A 447 -3.78 -18.65 3.71
CA ALA A 447 -2.86 -18.09 4.68
C ALA A 447 -1.43 -18.00 4.18
N ILE A 448 -0.68 -17.04 4.70
CA ILE A 448 0.78 -17.04 4.67
C ILE A 448 1.27 -17.44 6.06
N ARG A 449 2.03 -18.51 6.12
CA ARG A 449 2.58 -19.07 7.35
C ARG A 449 4.08 -18.78 7.43
N MET A 450 4.56 -18.43 8.61
CA MET A 450 5.99 -18.26 8.87
C MET A 450 6.51 -19.45 9.68
N VAL A 451 7.62 -19.99 9.23
CA VAL A 451 8.37 -21.06 9.90
C VAL A 451 9.70 -20.49 10.38
N ASN A 452 10.00 -20.67 11.64
CA ASN A 452 11.27 -20.30 12.27
C ASN A 452 11.77 -21.43 13.18
N ASN A 453 12.79 -21.19 13.98
CA ASN A 453 13.36 -22.19 14.90
C ASN A 453 12.44 -22.60 16.06
N THR A 454 11.34 -21.91 16.30
CA THR A 454 10.39 -22.20 17.39
C THR A 454 9.12 -22.92 16.94
N GLY A 455 8.80 -22.85 15.64
CA GLY A 455 7.59 -23.47 15.10
C GLY A 455 7.00 -22.68 13.93
N VAL A 456 5.69 -22.75 13.82
CA VAL A 456 4.89 -22.17 12.75
C VAL A 456 3.90 -21.15 13.30
N SER A 457 3.79 -20.01 12.65
CA SER A 457 2.80 -18.97 12.96
C SER A 457 2.16 -18.40 11.70
N THR A 458 0.91 -17.99 11.78
CA THR A 458 0.23 -17.31 10.68
C THR A 458 0.61 -15.83 10.65
N VAL A 459 1.02 -15.36 9.49
CA VAL A 459 1.37 -13.95 9.24
C VAL A 459 0.19 -13.19 8.66
N ILE A 460 -0.53 -13.80 7.73
CA ILE A 460 -1.68 -13.21 7.02
C ILE A 460 -2.70 -14.31 6.73
N GLY A 461 -3.98 -13.99 6.87
CA GLY A 461 -5.10 -14.88 6.47
C GLY A 461 -5.53 -15.88 7.54
N GLY A 462 -6.24 -16.92 7.16
CA GLY A 462 -6.54 -18.12 7.97
C GLY A 462 -7.82 -18.11 8.80
N GLU A 463 -8.37 -17.00 9.23
CA GLU A 463 -9.50 -17.01 10.20
C GLU A 463 -10.93 -16.91 9.63
N TRP A 464 -11.12 -16.67 8.32
CA TRP A 464 -12.40 -16.18 7.81
C TRP A 464 -13.27 -17.16 7.01
N PHE A 465 -12.83 -18.39 6.72
CA PHE A 465 -13.56 -19.29 5.80
C PHE A 465 -14.37 -20.42 6.43
N TRP A 466 -14.36 -20.59 7.75
CA TRP A 466 -15.14 -21.65 8.42
C TRP A 466 -16.43 -21.19 9.11
N ARG A 467 -16.93 -19.99 8.76
CA ARG A 467 -18.24 -19.50 9.23
C ARG A 467 -19.18 -19.22 8.05
N CYS A 468 -19.43 -20.21 7.23
CA CYS A 468 -20.60 -20.24 6.35
C CYS A 468 -21.39 -21.52 6.62
#